data_115c6efd578a39cb3bf780c345a186a2
#
_entry.id   115c6efd578a39cb3bf780c345a186a2
#
_cell.length_a   1.000
_cell.length_b   1.000
_cell.length_c   1.000
_cell.angle_alpha   90.00
_cell.angle_beta   90.00
_cell.angle_gamma   90.00
#
_symmetry.space_group_name_H-M   'P 1'
#
loop_
_entity.id
_entity.type
_entity.pdbx_description
1 polymer ?
#
loop_
_entity_poly.entity_id
_entity_poly.type
_entity_poly.pdbx_seq_one_letter_code
_entity_poly.pdbx_strand_id
1 'polypeptide(L)'
;MRGLELLGSGSPAAAAQLLQRAADAEPSSRSIREALARAQYGARRFAEAAESFRWIVQENPAEDYALFGLGLSLSRLGDFEEAVEPLALAVAMRPENKHYAQALRHVRATLAARR
;
A
#
# COMPACT_ATOMS: atom_id res chain seq x y z
N MET A 1 -14.39 0.46 -15.72
CA MET A 1 -14.67 -0.30 -14.49
C MET A 1 -15.11 0.66 -13.38
N ARG A 2 -16.24 0.40 -12.78
CA ARG A 2 -16.83 1.36 -11.83
C ARG A 2 -15.95 1.64 -10.61
N GLY A 3 -15.26 0.62 -10.09
CA GLY A 3 -14.37 0.84 -8.95
C GLY A 3 -13.26 1.84 -9.24
N LEU A 4 -12.69 1.78 -10.44
CA LEU A 4 -11.65 2.72 -10.85
C LEU A 4 -12.21 4.11 -11.10
N GLU A 5 -13.43 4.20 -11.63
CA GLU A 5 -14.10 5.49 -11.81
C GLU A 5 -14.35 6.15 -10.46
N LEU A 6 -14.76 5.38 -9.45
CA LEU A 6 -15.01 5.91 -8.11
C LEU A 6 -13.71 6.39 -7.46
N LEU A 7 -12.57 5.73 -7.72
CA LEU A 7 -11.28 6.23 -7.26
C LEU A 7 -11.00 7.60 -7.84
N GLY A 8 -11.25 7.77 -9.15
CA GLY A 8 -11.06 9.04 -9.81
C GLY A 8 -12.01 10.12 -9.34
N SER A 9 -13.19 9.75 -8.85
CA SER A 9 -14.19 10.70 -8.36
C SER A 9 -14.06 11.01 -6.87
N GLY A 10 -13.08 10.40 -6.17
CA GLY A 10 -12.86 10.66 -4.76
C GLY A 10 -13.75 9.87 -3.79
N SER A 11 -14.29 8.74 -4.24
CA SER A 11 -15.11 7.85 -3.40
C SER A 11 -14.40 6.53 -3.10
N PRO A 12 -13.27 6.56 -2.35
CA PRO A 12 -12.47 5.36 -2.15
C PRO A 12 -13.18 4.27 -1.35
N ALA A 13 -14.05 4.63 -0.41
CA ALA A 13 -14.78 3.62 0.37
C ALA A 13 -15.74 2.82 -0.52
N ALA A 14 -16.47 3.49 -1.42
CA ALA A 14 -17.36 2.80 -2.36
C ALA A 14 -16.55 1.96 -3.35
N ALA A 15 -15.42 2.50 -3.83
CA ALA A 15 -14.53 1.77 -4.72
C ALA A 15 -14.01 0.50 -4.05
N ALA A 16 -13.63 0.58 -2.76
CA ALA A 16 -13.13 -0.57 -2.02
C ALA A 16 -14.18 -1.68 -1.95
N GLN A 17 -15.46 -1.33 -1.74
CA GLN A 17 -16.53 -2.34 -1.71
C GLN A 17 -16.68 -3.07 -3.04
N LEU A 18 -16.68 -2.31 -4.15
CA LEU A 18 -16.81 -2.90 -5.48
C LEU A 18 -15.59 -3.75 -5.83
N LEU A 19 -14.41 -3.26 -5.50
CA LEU A 19 -13.16 -3.97 -5.80
C LEU A 19 -12.99 -5.21 -4.92
N GLN A 20 -13.54 -5.19 -3.70
CA GLN A 20 -13.53 -6.39 -2.86
C GLN A 20 -14.34 -7.50 -3.51
N ARG A 21 -15.50 -7.17 -4.05
CA ARG A 21 -16.31 -8.14 -4.77
C ARG A 21 -15.58 -8.69 -6.00
N ALA A 22 -14.90 -7.82 -6.72
CA ALA A 22 -14.12 -8.23 -7.88
C ALA A 22 -12.96 -9.14 -7.46
N ALA A 23 -12.28 -8.83 -6.37
CA ALA A 23 -11.20 -9.66 -5.85
C ALA A 23 -11.70 -11.02 -5.37
N ASP A 24 -12.90 -11.07 -4.78
CA ASP A 24 -13.48 -12.33 -4.35
C ASP A 24 -13.84 -13.22 -5.55
N ALA A 25 -14.27 -12.60 -6.66
CA ALA A 25 -14.60 -13.32 -7.89
C ALA A 25 -13.36 -13.75 -8.66
N GLU A 26 -12.29 -13.00 -8.59
CA GLU A 26 -11.03 -13.28 -9.29
C GLU A 26 -9.84 -13.09 -8.33
N PRO A 27 -9.68 -14.03 -7.38
CA PRO A 27 -8.71 -13.82 -6.29
C PRO A 27 -7.24 -13.81 -6.74
N SER A 28 -6.94 -14.33 -7.93
CA SER A 28 -5.57 -14.34 -8.43
C SER A 28 -5.21 -13.08 -9.26
N SER A 29 -6.16 -12.18 -9.49
CA SER A 29 -5.91 -10.98 -10.28
C SER A 29 -5.10 -9.94 -9.50
N ARG A 30 -3.87 -9.69 -9.95
CA ARG A 30 -3.02 -8.69 -9.31
C ARG A 30 -3.52 -7.26 -9.57
N SER A 31 -4.02 -6.99 -10.78
CA SER A 31 -4.50 -5.65 -11.08
C SER A 31 -5.71 -5.25 -10.24
N ILE A 32 -6.61 -6.20 -9.99
CA ILE A 32 -7.76 -5.96 -9.10
C ILE A 32 -7.26 -5.77 -7.66
N ARG A 33 -6.32 -6.60 -7.22
CA ARG A 33 -5.79 -6.47 -5.86
C ARG A 33 -5.07 -5.15 -5.64
N GLU A 34 -4.33 -4.68 -6.64
CA GLU A 34 -3.66 -3.40 -6.56
C GLU A 34 -4.68 -2.25 -6.46
N ALA A 35 -5.71 -2.27 -7.31
CA ALA A 35 -6.76 -1.26 -7.25
C ALA A 35 -7.48 -1.29 -5.89
N LEU A 36 -7.74 -2.48 -5.38
CA LEU A 36 -8.34 -2.65 -4.05
C LEU A 36 -7.46 -2.06 -2.96
N ALA A 37 -6.16 -2.37 -2.99
CA ALA A 37 -5.23 -1.85 -1.99
C ALA A 37 -5.22 -0.32 -1.97
N ARG A 38 -5.18 0.31 -3.16
CA ARG A 38 -5.20 1.77 -3.26
C ARG A 38 -6.52 2.36 -2.74
N ALA A 39 -7.64 1.71 -3.05
CA ALA A 39 -8.94 2.16 -2.57
C ALA A 39 -9.05 2.03 -1.05
N GLN A 40 -8.56 0.93 -0.49
CA GLN A 40 -8.53 0.72 0.95
C GLN A 40 -7.67 1.77 1.65
N TYR A 41 -6.50 2.06 1.08
CA TYR A 41 -5.63 3.11 1.61
C TYR A 41 -6.34 4.47 1.57
N GLY A 42 -6.94 4.81 0.44
CA GLY A 42 -7.67 6.07 0.29
C GLY A 42 -8.87 6.18 1.23
N ALA A 43 -9.50 5.06 1.56
CA ALA A 43 -10.61 4.99 2.51
C ALA A 43 -10.13 4.97 3.97
N ARG A 44 -8.84 5.08 4.20
CA ARG A 44 -8.19 5.04 5.51
C ARG A 44 -8.37 3.70 6.22
N ARG A 45 -8.55 2.64 5.45
CA ARG A 45 -8.60 1.26 5.96
C ARG A 45 -7.22 0.66 5.86
N PHE A 46 -6.32 1.15 6.72
CA PHE A 46 -4.89 0.88 6.56
C PHE A 46 -4.52 -0.58 6.85
N ALA A 47 -5.18 -1.23 7.78
CA ALA A 47 -4.90 -2.65 8.06
C ALA A 47 -5.25 -3.52 6.85
N GLU A 48 -6.41 -3.26 6.23
CA GLU A 48 -6.83 -3.98 5.03
C GLU A 48 -5.91 -3.66 3.85
N ALA A 49 -5.53 -2.38 3.69
CA ALA A 49 -4.60 -1.99 2.64
C ALA A 49 -3.26 -2.70 2.80
N ALA A 50 -2.74 -2.78 4.03
CA ALA A 50 -1.49 -3.48 4.30
C ALA A 50 -1.58 -4.95 3.87
N GLU A 51 -2.69 -5.61 4.17
CA GLU A 51 -2.88 -7.01 3.76
C GLU A 51 -2.92 -7.15 2.24
N SER A 52 -3.62 -6.24 1.55
CA SER A 52 -3.71 -6.28 0.09
C SER A 52 -2.35 -6.05 -0.56
N PHE A 53 -1.58 -5.05 -0.08
CA PHE A 53 -0.23 -4.82 -0.58
C PHE A 53 0.71 -5.98 -0.24
N ARG A 54 0.59 -6.55 0.94
CA ARG A 54 1.41 -7.71 1.34
C ARG A 54 1.15 -8.91 0.40
N TRP A 55 -0.10 -9.13 0.05
CA TRP A 55 -0.43 -10.18 -0.91
C TRP A 55 0.31 -9.99 -2.23
N ILE A 56 0.32 -8.74 -2.74
CA ILE A 56 1.02 -8.43 -4.00
C ILE A 56 2.51 -8.68 -3.86
N VAL A 57 3.12 -8.26 -2.75
CA VAL A 57 4.55 -8.46 -2.50
C VAL A 57 4.90 -9.94 -2.42
N GLN A 58 4.02 -10.75 -1.82
CA GLN A 58 4.24 -12.20 -1.75
C GLN A 58 4.18 -12.85 -3.12
N GLU A 59 3.31 -12.36 -4.00
CA GLU A 59 3.21 -12.87 -5.37
C GLU A 59 4.37 -12.40 -6.24
N ASN A 60 4.84 -11.18 -6.01
CA ASN A 60 5.97 -10.61 -6.75
C ASN A 60 6.78 -9.67 -5.85
N PRO A 61 7.85 -10.19 -5.23
CA PRO A 61 8.67 -9.37 -4.31
C PRO A 61 9.37 -8.16 -4.96
N ALA A 62 9.39 -8.09 -6.29
CA ALA A 62 10.02 -6.99 -7.02
C ALA A 62 9.05 -5.86 -7.38
N GLU A 63 7.83 -5.87 -6.83
CA GLU A 63 6.87 -4.80 -7.06
C GLU A 63 7.14 -3.64 -6.08
N ASP A 64 7.95 -2.69 -6.53
CA ASP A 64 8.35 -1.56 -5.67
C ASP A 64 7.19 -0.73 -5.18
N TYR A 65 6.17 -0.52 -6.04
CA TYR A 65 4.99 0.23 -5.64
C TYR A 65 4.23 -0.46 -4.49
N ALA A 66 4.12 -1.79 -4.56
CA ALA A 66 3.44 -2.54 -3.50
C ALA A 66 4.23 -2.53 -2.19
N LEU A 67 5.55 -2.59 -2.28
CA LEU A 67 6.42 -2.44 -1.11
C LEU A 67 6.23 -1.07 -0.46
N PHE A 68 6.19 -0.03 -1.28
CA PHE A 68 5.93 1.32 -0.81
C PHE A 68 4.55 1.43 -0.14
N GLY A 69 3.51 0.89 -0.81
CA GLY A 69 2.16 0.89 -0.28
C GLY A 69 2.03 0.14 1.05
N LEU A 70 2.71 -0.99 1.15
CA LEU A 70 2.76 -1.75 2.41
C LEU A 70 3.40 -0.93 3.52
N GLY A 71 4.56 -0.34 3.22
CA GLY A 71 5.26 0.48 4.21
C GLY A 71 4.46 1.69 4.65
N LEU A 72 3.79 2.38 3.71
CA LEU A 72 2.93 3.51 4.06
C LEU A 72 1.75 3.07 4.93
N SER A 73 1.12 1.96 4.59
CA SER A 73 -0.02 1.44 5.35
C SER A 73 0.39 1.10 6.78
N LEU A 74 1.52 0.45 6.93
CA LEU A 74 2.07 0.13 8.25
C LEU A 74 2.41 1.39 9.04
N SER A 75 2.97 2.41 8.37
CA SER A 75 3.25 3.69 9.01
C SER A 75 1.99 4.36 9.54
N ARG A 76 0.92 4.32 8.75
CA ARG A 76 -0.35 4.94 9.17
C ARG A 76 -0.99 4.18 10.33
N LEU A 77 -0.67 2.91 10.47
CA LEU A 77 -1.10 2.11 11.63
C LEU A 77 -0.23 2.34 12.87
N GLY A 78 0.89 3.03 12.72
CA GLY A 78 1.84 3.21 13.81
C GLY A 78 2.84 2.07 13.93
N ASP A 79 2.84 1.12 13.00
CA ASP A 79 3.76 -0.02 13.00
C ASP A 79 5.06 0.35 12.29
N PHE A 80 5.77 1.33 12.86
CA PHE A 80 6.93 1.93 12.22
C PHE A 80 8.10 0.96 12.06
N GLU A 81 8.30 0.09 13.03
CA GLU A 81 9.39 -0.89 12.94
C GLU A 81 9.18 -1.83 11.75
N GLU A 82 7.94 -2.30 11.58
CA GLU A 82 7.61 -3.19 10.46
C GLU A 82 7.63 -2.47 9.12
N ALA A 83 7.44 -1.15 9.10
CA ALA A 83 7.42 -0.36 7.89
C ALA A 83 8.82 -0.17 7.27
N VAL A 84 9.88 -0.27 8.06
CA VAL A 84 11.24 0.04 7.60
C VAL A 84 11.66 -0.87 6.44
N GLU A 85 11.50 -2.17 6.58
CA GLU A 85 11.98 -3.12 5.56
C GLU A 85 11.33 -2.91 4.20
N PRO A 86 10.00 -2.88 4.08
CA PRO A 86 9.42 -2.65 2.75
C PRO A 86 9.77 -1.30 2.16
N LEU A 87 9.87 -0.25 2.98
CA LEU A 87 10.27 1.07 2.47
C LEU A 87 11.74 1.09 2.03
N ALA A 88 12.62 0.43 2.78
CA ALA A 88 14.03 0.34 2.41
C ALA A 88 14.21 -0.44 1.10
N LEU A 89 13.45 -1.51 0.90
CA LEU A 89 13.47 -2.28 -0.33
C LEU A 89 12.97 -1.45 -1.52
N ALA A 90 11.90 -0.68 -1.33
CA ALA A 90 11.39 0.20 -2.38
C ALA A 90 12.44 1.25 -2.78
N VAL A 91 13.12 1.85 -1.81
CA VAL A 91 14.20 2.80 -2.07
C VAL A 91 15.35 2.13 -2.82
N ALA A 92 15.73 0.92 -2.43
CA ALA A 92 16.80 0.19 -3.10
C ALA A 92 16.47 -0.09 -4.56
N MET A 93 15.20 -0.39 -4.86
CA MET A 93 14.76 -0.65 -6.23
C MET A 93 14.63 0.61 -7.07
N ARG A 94 14.25 1.73 -6.45
CA ARG A 94 14.04 3.01 -7.14
C ARG A 94 14.67 4.14 -6.33
N PRO A 95 16.00 4.23 -6.30
CA PRO A 95 16.65 5.24 -5.47
C PRO A 95 16.37 6.69 -5.89
N GLU A 96 15.96 6.90 -7.16
CA GLU A 96 15.58 8.21 -7.67
C GLU A 96 14.18 8.63 -7.25
N ASN A 97 13.38 7.73 -6.68
CA ASN A 97 12.01 8.05 -6.30
C ASN A 97 11.99 8.80 -4.97
N LYS A 98 11.67 10.09 -5.04
CA LYS A 98 11.70 10.97 -3.87
C LYS A 98 10.66 10.61 -2.81
N HIS A 99 9.51 10.11 -3.24
CA HIS A 99 8.44 9.73 -2.32
C HIS A 99 8.84 8.54 -1.47
N TYR A 100 9.51 7.56 -2.07
CA TYR A 100 10.00 6.38 -1.34
C TYR A 100 11.04 6.78 -0.30
N ALA A 101 12.00 7.59 -0.73
CA ALA A 101 13.06 8.05 0.17
C ALA A 101 12.51 8.89 1.32
N GLN A 102 11.55 9.76 1.03
CA GLN A 102 10.93 10.61 2.04
C GLN A 102 10.17 9.78 3.08
N ALA A 103 9.42 8.78 2.62
CA ALA A 103 8.67 7.90 3.52
C ALA A 103 9.61 7.14 4.46
N LEU A 104 10.72 6.63 3.94
CA LEU A 104 11.70 5.91 4.76
C LEU A 104 12.34 6.84 5.79
N ARG A 105 12.72 8.05 5.38
CA ARG A 105 13.29 9.04 6.30
C ARG A 105 12.32 9.37 7.43
N HIS A 106 11.05 9.54 7.09
CA HIS A 106 10.03 9.86 8.08
C HIS A 106 9.90 8.75 9.13
N VAL A 107 9.84 7.50 8.68
CA VAL A 107 9.72 6.36 9.57
C VAL A 107 10.94 6.25 10.48
N ARG A 108 12.14 6.38 9.91
CA ARG A 108 13.37 6.32 10.69
C ARG A 108 13.47 7.44 11.71
N ALA A 109 13.07 8.66 11.33
CA ALA A 109 13.04 9.79 12.24
C ALA A 109 12.08 9.58 13.39
N THR A 110 10.90 9.01 13.10
CA THR A 110 9.91 8.71 14.13
C THR A 110 10.43 7.68 15.12
N LEU A 111 11.08 6.62 14.63
CA LEU A 111 11.67 5.60 15.48
C LEU A 111 12.81 6.17 16.34
N ALA A 112 13.64 7.02 15.76
CA ALA A 112 14.74 7.66 16.51
C ALA A 112 14.20 8.55 17.62
N ALA A 113 13.10 9.25 17.38
CA ALA A 113 12.50 10.15 18.36
C ALA A 113 11.84 9.39 19.53
N ARG A 114 11.56 8.11 19.36
CA ARG A 114 10.94 7.27 20.40
C ARG A 114 11.92 6.61 21.34
N ARG A 115 13.21 6.74 21.08
CA ARG A 115 14.25 6.12 21.90
C ARG A 115 14.59 6.94 23.14
#